data_bef1f99efaf113895275b2eed80dbfcf
#
_entry.id   bef1f99efaf113895275b2eed80dbfcf
#
_cell.length_a   1.000
_cell.length_b   1.000
_cell.length_c   1.000
_cell.angle_alpha   90.00
_cell.angle_beta   90.00
_cell.angle_gamma   90.00
#
_symmetry.space_group_name_H-M   'P 1'
#
loop_
_entity.id
_entity.type
_entity.pdbx_description
1 polymer ?
#
loop_
_entity_poly.entity_id
_entity_poly.type
_entity_poly.pdbx_seq_one_letter_code
_entity_poly.pdbx_strand_id
1 'polypeptide(L)'
;MTIYLACTVRGDRGAIAGLRTLAAALEADGHTILTKHLLDDNVDGAEAALTNRAVYDRDLAWLESCDMLIAEASGSSFGVGFEVGYVLGRSERTNQRVVMIYRADRRDAISRLIVGNAHPRCETLAYLDPAELVESVVARCTRT
;
A
#
# COMPACT_ATOMS: atom_id res chain seq x y z
N MET A 1 -5.10 14.40 0.23
CA MET A 1 -3.79 13.90 0.71
C MET A 1 -3.09 13.13 -0.39
N THR A 2 -1.78 12.94 -0.25
CA THR A 2 -0.98 12.10 -1.13
C THR A 2 -0.85 10.70 -0.52
N ILE A 3 -1.11 9.67 -1.32
CA ILE A 3 -1.15 8.28 -0.89
C ILE A 3 -0.12 7.48 -1.69
N TYR A 4 0.72 6.74 -0.97
CA TYR A 4 1.54 5.69 -1.54
C TYR A 4 0.77 4.37 -1.42
N LEU A 5 0.38 3.77 -2.54
CA LEU A 5 -0.29 2.48 -2.57
C LEU A 5 0.74 1.40 -2.93
N ALA A 6 1.14 0.61 -1.94
CA ALA A 6 2.10 -0.47 -2.08
C ALA A 6 1.42 -1.80 -2.39
N CYS A 7 1.92 -2.52 -3.35
CA CYS A 7 1.52 -3.89 -3.65
C CYS A 7 2.67 -4.68 -4.28
N THR A 8 2.56 -6.01 -4.25
CA THR A 8 3.59 -6.83 -4.89
C THR A 8 3.59 -6.67 -6.41
N VAL A 9 4.79 -6.55 -6.99
CA VAL A 9 4.98 -6.52 -8.44
C VAL A 9 5.18 -7.94 -8.99
N ARG A 10 5.99 -8.76 -8.31
CA ARG A 10 6.44 -10.09 -8.78
C ARG A 10 5.82 -11.26 -8.03
N GLY A 11 5.00 -11.02 -7.03
CA GLY A 11 4.33 -12.03 -6.22
C GLY A 11 2.87 -12.27 -6.65
N ASP A 12 2.04 -12.71 -5.68
CA ASP A 12 0.60 -12.89 -5.90
C ASP A 12 -0.09 -11.53 -6.11
N ARG A 13 -0.53 -11.30 -7.33
CA ARG A 13 -1.25 -10.07 -7.74
C ARG A 13 -2.77 -10.22 -7.72
N GLY A 14 -3.32 -11.23 -7.05
CA GLY A 14 -4.77 -11.47 -6.98
C GLY A 14 -5.60 -10.32 -6.40
N ALA A 15 -4.97 -9.37 -5.71
CA ALA A 15 -5.63 -8.17 -5.15
C ALA A 15 -5.74 -6.99 -6.15
N ILE A 16 -5.08 -7.03 -7.31
CA ILE A 16 -4.94 -5.86 -8.21
C ILE A 16 -6.27 -5.28 -8.68
N ALA A 17 -7.26 -6.11 -9.01
CA ALA A 17 -8.57 -5.62 -9.42
C ALA A 17 -9.25 -4.79 -8.31
N GLY A 18 -9.19 -5.27 -7.06
CA GLY A 18 -9.69 -4.53 -5.90
C GLY A 18 -8.91 -3.23 -5.64
N LEU A 19 -7.59 -3.26 -5.80
CA LEU A 19 -6.75 -2.07 -5.65
C LEU A 19 -7.02 -1.01 -6.72
N ARG A 20 -7.35 -1.40 -7.96
CA ARG A 20 -7.80 -0.45 -9.00
C ARG A 20 -9.10 0.23 -8.60
N THR A 21 -10.07 -0.52 -8.08
CA THR A 21 -11.33 0.03 -7.58
C THR A 21 -11.09 0.98 -6.42
N LEU A 22 -10.24 0.60 -5.46
CA LEU A 22 -9.84 1.45 -4.35
C LEU A 22 -9.16 2.74 -4.82
N ALA A 23 -8.18 2.65 -5.73
CA ALA A 23 -7.48 3.82 -6.24
C ALA A 23 -8.45 4.79 -6.93
N ALA A 24 -9.37 4.28 -7.75
CA ALA A 24 -10.38 5.11 -8.41
C ALA A 24 -11.31 5.82 -7.40
N ALA A 25 -11.72 5.14 -6.32
CA ALA A 25 -12.54 5.74 -5.26
C ALA A 25 -11.78 6.84 -4.51
N LEU A 26 -10.51 6.59 -4.16
CA LEU A 26 -9.67 7.58 -3.48
C LEU A 26 -9.40 8.81 -4.36
N GLU A 27 -9.17 8.61 -5.66
CA GLU A 27 -9.02 9.73 -6.62
C GLU A 27 -10.32 10.53 -6.76
N ALA A 28 -11.48 9.87 -6.76
CA ALA A 28 -12.79 10.54 -6.80
C ALA A 28 -13.02 11.39 -5.54
N ASP A 29 -12.49 11.00 -4.39
CA ASP A 29 -12.51 11.76 -3.14
C ASP A 29 -11.40 12.85 -3.06
N GLY A 30 -10.67 13.09 -4.16
CA GLY A 30 -9.68 14.16 -4.27
C GLY A 30 -8.32 13.82 -3.69
N HIS A 31 -8.00 12.53 -3.50
CA HIS A 31 -6.65 12.08 -3.12
C HIS A 31 -5.76 11.86 -4.35
N THR A 32 -4.45 11.92 -4.16
CA THR A 32 -3.47 11.65 -5.21
C THR A 32 -2.75 10.33 -4.91
N ILE A 33 -2.78 9.39 -5.85
CA ILE A 33 -2.08 8.11 -5.76
C ILE A 33 -0.72 8.23 -6.46
N LEU A 34 0.38 8.20 -5.70
CA LEU A 34 1.74 8.37 -6.22
C LEU A 34 2.21 7.17 -7.06
N THR A 35 1.77 5.98 -6.70
CA THR A 35 2.24 4.70 -7.25
C THR A 35 1.24 4.04 -8.19
N LYS A 36 0.39 4.82 -8.87
CA LYS A 36 -0.68 4.29 -9.74
C LYS A 36 -0.18 3.32 -10.82
N HIS A 37 1.04 3.49 -11.30
CA HIS A 37 1.69 2.60 -12.27
C HIS A 37 1.83 1.16 -11.78
N LEU A 38 1.90 0.92 -10.45
CA LEU A 38 1.96 -0.44 -9.88
C LEU A 38 0.67 -1.24 -10.12
N LEU A 39 -0.43 -0.56 -10.45
CA LEU A 39 -1.71 -1.19 -10.77
C LEU A 39 -1.82 -1.63 -12.24
N ASP A 40 -0.80 -1.33 -13.06
CA ASP A 40 -0.74 -1.78 -14.45
C ASP A 40 -0.46 -3.29 -14.50
N ASP A 41 -1.04 -3.98 -15.48
CA ASP A 41 -0.79 -5.41 -15.70
C ASP A 41 0.63 -5.66 -16.20
N ASN A 42 1.24 -4.69 -16.89
CA ASN A 42 2.60 -4.72 -17.41
C ASN A 42 3.57 -3.84 -16.62
N VAL A 43 3.45 -3.78 -15.31
CA VAL A 43 4.32 -2.94 -14.46
C VAL A 43 5.80 -3.27 -14.62
N ASP A 44 6.18 -4.55 -14.73
CA ASP A 44 7.57 -4.96 -14.97
C ASP A 44 8.11 -4.42 -16.31
N GLY A 45 7.30 -4.41 -17.36
CA GLY A 45 7.67 -3.83 -18.66
C GLY A 45 7.79 -2.31 -18.61
N ALA A 46 6.90 -1.64 -17.87
CA ALA A 46 6.96 -0.19 -17.69
C ALA A 46 8.21 0.25 -16.90
N GLU A 47 8.68 -0.56 -15.97
CA GLU A 47 9.89 -0.29 -15.18
C GLU A 47 11.20 -0.80 -15.83
N ALA A 48 11.14 -1.61 -16.87
CA ALA A 48 12.31 -2.24 -17.47
C ALA A 48 13.38 -1.24 -17.99
N ALA A 49 12.99 -0.01 -18.31
CA ALA A 49 13.90 1.06 -18.73
C ALA A 49 14.62 1.75 -17.54
N LEU A 50 14.20 1.49 -16.30
CA LEU A 50 14.79 2.10 -15.11
C LEU A 50 15.87 1.19 -14.52
N THR A 51 16.92 1.81 -14.00
CA THR A 51 17.88 1.08 -13.17
C THR A 51 17.28 0.78 -11.79
N ASN A 52 17.75 -0.26 -11.12
CA ASN A 52 17.33 -0.56 -9.73
C ASN A 52 17.51 0.65 -8.80
N ARG A 53 18.58 1.42 -9.00
CA ARG A 53 18.85 2.62 -8.22
C ARG A 53 17.81 3.71 -8.50
N ALA A 54 17.41 3.91 -9.74
CA ALA A 54 16.40 4.91 -10.11
C ALA A 54 15.02 4.56 -9.54
N VAL A 55 14.64 3.27 -9.53
CA VAL A 55 13.42 2.79 -8.87
C VAL A 55 13.49 3.08 -7.37
N TYR A 56 14.58 2.69 -6.71
CA TYR A 56 14.77 2.91 -5.29
C TYR A 56 14.68 4.41 -4.92
N ASP A 57 15.39 5.28 -5.63
CA ASP A 57 15.42 6.72 -5.32
C ASP A 57 14.04 7.37 -5.54
N ARG A 58 13.32 6.97 -6.59
CA ARG A 58 11.95 7.43 -6.87
C ARG A 58 10.98 7.02 -5.76
N ASP A 59 10.96 5.72 -5.42
CA ASP A 59 10.02 5.17 -4.47
C ASP A 59 10.30 5.70 -3.06
N LEU A 60 11.56 5.86 -2.71
CA LEU A 60 11.95 6.47 -1.45
C LEU A 60 11.46 7.93 -1.33
N ALA A 61 11.63 8.72 -2.39
CA ALA A 61 11.13 10.10 -2.41
C ALA A 61 9.61 10.17 -2.26
N TRP A 62 8.86 9.24 -2.86
CA TRP A 62 7.43 9.15 -2.71
C TRP A 62 7.00 8.70 -1.30
N LEU A 63 7.70 7.71 -0.71
CA LEU A 63 7.49 7.30 0.68
C LEU A 63 7.75 8.43 1.66
N GLU A 64 8.73 9.30 1.36
CA GLU A 64 9.04 10.46 2.20
C GLU A 64 8.00 11.58 2.10
N SER A 65 7.35 11.71 0.97
CA SER A 65 6.40 12.79 0.68
C SER A 65 4.92 12.41 0.89
N CYS A 66 4.59 11.13 1.01
CA CYS A 66 3.20 10.72 1.19
C CYS A 66 2.66 11.05 2.59
N ASP A 67 1.37 11.34 2.66
CA ASP A 67 0.65 11.48 3.93
C ASP A 67 0.28 10.13 4.54
N MET A 68 -0.01 9.15 3.68
CA MET A 68 -0.43 7.81 4.06
C MET A 68 0.17 6.76 3.13
N LEU A 69 0.64 5.66 3.73
CA LEU A 69 0.97 4.42 3.03
C LEU A 69 -0.20 3.44 3.19
N ILE A 70 -0.78 2.99 2.08
CA ILE A 70 -1.70 1.85 2.03
C ILE A 70 -0.92 0.67 1.46
N ALA A 71 -0.75 -0.39 2.25
CA ALA A 71 0.10 -1.53 1.90
C ALA A 71 -0.72 -2.81 1.76
N GLU A 72 -0.77 -3.37 0.56
CA GLU A 72 -1.43 -4.66 0.28
C GLU A 72 -0.46 -5.80 0.64
N ALA A 73 -0.80 -6.55 1.68
CA ALA A 73 0.07 -7.55 2.30
C ALA A 73 -0.28 -9.01 1.93
N SER A 74 -1.33 -9.29 1.16
CA SER A 74 -1.74 -10.66 0.80
C SER A 74 -0.66 -11.41 0.01
N GLY A 75 0.15 -10.69 -0.74
CA GLY A 75 1.15 -11.22 -1.65
C GLY A 75 2.53 -11.50 -1.05
N SER A 76 2.75 -11.28 0.23
CA SER A 76 4.03 -11.53 0.95
C SER A 76 5.26 -10.97 0.23
N SER A 77 5.32 -9.66 0.00
CA SER A 77 6.41 -8.97 -0.70
C SER A 77 7.46 -8.41 0.29
N PHE A 78 8.75 -8.66 0.04
CA PHE A 78 9.84 -8.00 0.76
C PHE A 78 9.84 -6.48 0.55
N GLY A 79 9.51 -6.02 -0.67
CA GLY A 79 9.39 -4.60 -1.00
C GLY A 79 8.33 -3.91 -0.15
N VAL A 80 7.12 -4.45 -0.12
CA VAL A 80 6.03 -3.94 0.72
C VAL A 80 6.42 -3.93 2.20
N GLY A 81 7.10 -4.97 2.69
CA GLY A 81 7.60 -5.02 4.07
C GLY A 81 8.64 -3.93 4.36
N PHE A 82 9.55 -3.65 3.42
CA PHE A 82 10.52 -2.56 3.52
C PHE A 82 9.82 -1.20 3.60
N GLU A 83 8.85 -0.94 2.71
CA GLU A 83 8.10 0.32 2.64
C GLU A 83 7.34 0.60 3.94
N VAL A 84 6.64 -0.41 4.47
CA VAL A 84 5.94 -0.31 5.76
C VAL A 84 6.92 -0.02 6.89
N GLY A 85 8.02 -0.78 7.00
CA GLY A 85 9.04 -0.58 8.02
C GLY A 85 9.69 0.79 7.94
N TYR A 86 9.97 1.28 6.72
CA TYR A 86 10.56 2.59 6.49
C TYR A 86 9.64 3.73 6.99
N VAL A 87 8.35 3.70 6.62
CA VAL A 87 7.40 4.73 7.03
C VAL A 87 7.14 4.67 8.55
N LEU A 88 6.94 3.49 9.12
CA LEU A 88 6.72 3.35 10.57
C LEU A 88 7.93 3.78 11.39
N GLY A 89 9.15 3.49 10.95
CA GLY A 89 10.38 3.90 11.63
C GLY A 89 10.59 5.42 11.68
N ARG A 90 9.87 6.17 10.84
CA ARG A 90 9.92 7.65 10.78
C ARG A 90 8.68 8.33 11.40
N SER A 91 7.63 7.57 11.64
CA SER A 91 6.30 8.11 11.94
C SER A 91 6.20 8.97 13.21
N GLU A 92 7.16 8.85 14.14
CA GLU A 92 7.24 9.74 15.30
C GLU A 92 7.66 11.17 14.94
N ARG A 93 8.40 11.34 13.83
CA ARG A 93 8.89 12.63 13.33
C ARG A 93 8.08 13.17 12.18
N THR A 94 7.26 12.32 11.59
CA THR A 94 6.34 12.64 10.50
C THR A 94 4.92 12.31 10.96
N ASN A 95 3.90 12.97 10.45
CA ASN A 95 2.53 12.59 10.77
C ASN A 95 2.00 11.46 9.88
N GLN A 96 2.90 10.75 9.20
CA GLN A 96 2.55 9.66 8.30
C GLN A 96 1.82 8.53 9.03
N ARG A 97 0.85 7.93 8.34
CA ARG A 97 0.08 6.77 8.81
C ARG A 97 0.23 5.62 7.84
N VAL A 98 0.08 4.42 8.34
CA VAL A 98 0.08 3.20 7.54
C VAL A 98 -1.25 2.48 7.72
N VAL A 99 -1.85 2.06 6.62
CA VAL A 99 -2.98 1.13 6.60
C VAL A 99 -2.52 -0.11 5.84
N MET A 100 -2.31 -1.20 6.57
CA MET A 100 -2.07 -2.51 5.95
C MET A 100 -3.39 -3.18 5.66
N ILE A 101 -3.56 -3.65 4.43
CA ILE A 101 -4.76 -4.36 3.98
C ILE A 101 -4.39 -5.75 3.50
N TYR A 102 -5.26 -6.72 3.71
CA TYR A 102 -5.06 -8.07 3.18
C TYR A 102 -6.40 -8.78 2.96
N ARG A 103 -6.43 -9.66 1.97
CA ARG A 103 -7.59 -10.53 1.74
C ARG A 103 -7.74 -11.50 2.93
N ALA A 104 -8.93 -11.63 3.46
CA ALA A 104 -9.21 -12.44 4.65
C ALA A 104 -8.83 -13.93 4.47
N ASP A 105 -8.96 -14.47 3.25
CA ASP A 105 -8.58 -15.84 2.89
C ASP A 105 -7.05 -16.07 2.91
N ARG A 106 -6.24 -15.00 2.95
CA ARG A 106 -4.77 -15.06 2.97
C ARG A 106 -4.17 -14.94 4.36
N ARG A 107 -4.97 -14.71 5.40
CA ARG A 107 -4.51 -14.41 6.76
C ARG A 107 -3.42 -15.38 7.26
N ASP A 108 -3.63 -16.68 7.09
CA ASP A 108 -2.72 -17.71 7.61
C ASP A 108 -1.42 -17.83 6.81
N ALA A 109 -1.38 -17.26 5.60
CA ALA A 109 -0.19 -17.21 4.75
C ALA A 109 0.64 -15.91 4.95
N ILE A 110 0.12 -14.94 5.70
CA ILE A 110 0.79 -13.67 5.94
C ILE A 110 1.67 -13.78 7.19
N SER A 111 2.82 -13.10 7.18
CA SER A 111 3.71 -13.03 8.34
C SER A 111 2.96 -12.60 9.62
N ARG A 112 3.16 -13.31 10.71
CA ARG A 112 2.62 -12.94 12.03
C ARG A 112 3.04 -11.54 12.48
N LEU A 113 4.22 -11.08 12.05
CA LEU A 113 4.71 -9.73 12.32
C LEU A 113 3.83 -8.67 11.66
N ILE A 114 3.29 -8.97 10.47
CA ILE A 114 2.38 -8.07 9.75
C ILE A 114 0.98 -8.09 10.38
N VAL A 115 0.39 -9.28 10.55
CA VAL A 115 -0.97 -9.43 11.09
C VAL A 115 -1.06 -8.95 12.55
N GLY A 116 0.00 -9.15 13.34
CA GLY A 116 0.08 -8.76 14.74
C GLY A 116 0.67 -7.37 14.98
N ASN A 117 0.81 -6.54 13.95
CA ASN A 117 1.36 -5.19 14.09
C ASN A 117 0.47 -4.35 15.03
N ALA A 118 1.10 -3.80 16.08
CA ALA A 118 0.44 -2.98 17.09
C ALA A 118 1.02 -1.55 17.14
N HIS A 119 1.70 -1.12 16.08
CA HIS A 119 2.27 0.24 16.03
C HIS A 119 1.16 1.29 16.02
N PRO A 120 1.23 2.36 16.85
CA PRO A 120 0.14 3.33 17.03
C PRO A 120 -0.23 4.12 15.74
N ARG A 121 0.67 4.14 14.76
CA ARG A 121 0.44 4.77 13.45
C ARG A 121 0.10 3.77 12.34
N CYS A 122 -0.20 2.51 12.70
CA CYS A 122 -0.53 1.45 11.76
C CYS A 122 -1.87 0.81 12.12
N GLU A 123 -2.77 0.74 11.16
CA GLU A 123 -3.96 -0.11 11.23
C GLU A 123 -3.79 -1.31 10.29
N THR A 124 -4.30 -2.47 10.69
CA THR A 124 -4.29 -3.68 9.87
C THR A 124 -5.73 -4.14 9.64
N LEU A 125 -6.14 -4.24 8.38
CA LEU A 125 -7.51 -4.52 7.96
C LEU A 125 -7.56 -5.76 7.09
N ALA A 126 -8.41 -6.72 7.46
CA ALA A 126 -8.81 -7.78 6.57
C ALA A 126 -10.01 -7.33 5.73
N TYR A 127 -10.12 -7.78 4.48
CA TYR A 127 -11.28 -7.54 3.64
C TYR A 127 -11.70 -8.83 2.92
N LEU A 128 -12.99 -8.99 2.68
CA LEU A 128 -13.58 -10.16 2.00
C LEU A 128 -13.73 -9.90 0.50
N ASP A 129 -14.08 -8.67 0.12
CA ASP A 129 -14.32 -8.27 -1.26
C ASP A 129 -13.90 -6.81 -1.53
N PRO A 130 -13.85 -6.39 -2.81
CA PRO A 130 -13.46 -5.03 -3.17
C PRO A 130 -14.36 -3.92 -2.60
N ALA A 131 -15.64 -4.17 -2.37
CA ALA A 131 -16.55 -3.16 -1.84
C ALA A 131 -16.23 -2.85 -0.37
N GLU A 132 -16.04 -3.91 0.46
CA GLU A 132 -15.59 -3.79 1.83
C GLU A 132 -14.22 -3.12 1.94
N LEU A 133 -13.29 -3.45 1.02
CA LEU A 133 -11.98 -2.81 0.93
C LEU A 133 -12.11 -1.30 0.76
N VAL A 134 -12.90 -0.87 -0.23
CA VAL A 134 -13.09 0.56 -0.53
C VAL A 134 -13.71 1.28 0.66
N GLU A 135 -14.83 0.78 1.19
CA GLU A 135 -15.52 1.37 2.34
C GLU A 135 -14.57 1.51 3.54
N SER A 136 -13.87 0.45 3.88
CA SER A 136 -12.97 0.40 5.02
C SER A 136 -11.81 1.38 4.92
N VAL A 137 -11.19 1.52 3.74
CA VAL A 137 -10.02 2.38 3.54
C VAL A 137 -10.43 3.84 3.41
N VAL A 138 -11.46 4.15 2.61
CA VAL A 138 -11.96 5.53 2.43
C VAL A 138 -12.36 6.15 3.78
N ALA A 139 -13.02 5.39 4.66
CA ALA A 139 -13.36 5.85 6.00
C ALA A 139 -12.13 6.24 6.85
N ARG A 140 -10.92 5.74 6.55
CA ARG A 140 -9.68 6.11 7.23
C ARG A 140 -9.00 7.33 6.62
N CYS A 141 -9.27 7.60 5.36
CA CYS A 141 -8.75 8.79 4.68
C CYS A 141 -9.49 10.08 5.10
N THR A 142 -10.75 9.96 5.53
CA THR A 142 -11.58 11.09 5.98
C THR A 142 -11.39 11.47 7.45
N ARG A 143 -10.73 10.64 8.25
CA ARG A 143 -10.41 10.93 9.66
C ARG A 143 -9.15 11.78 9.75
N THR A 144 -9.30 13.08 9.81
CA THR A 144 -8.26 14.07 10.16
C THR A 144 -8.02 14.10 11.66
#